data_96b167182be28d7741cbc6514b38eaf7
#
_entry.id   96b167182be28d7741cbc6514b38eaf7
#
_cell.length_a   1.000
_cell.length_b   1.000
_cell.length_c   1.000
_cell.angle_alpha   90.00
_cell.angle_beta   90.00
_cell.angle_gamma   90.00
#
_symmetry.space_group_name_H-M   'P 1'
#
loop_
_entity.id
_entity.type
_entity.pdbx_description
1 polymer ?
#
loop_
_entity_poly.entity_id
_entity_poly.type
_entity_poly.pdbx_seq_one_letter_code
_entity_poly.pdbx_strand_id
1 'polypeptide(L)'
;MFASRGLLPTGLNTAARSAATISGFRGIIPSLSAQFSTSSIIKKDEKEKAKPSQQQVFDPRFIGLTRDIYIPVSYNNLPSPFTQPRAVWNSLIRRLYVLGINTIQVALLRWQTGVKPEFLLWKNKAIEQYVAVNKSFSSGNLKPIEKSVSVWVEKSLNNRISSIPKSVKLDWKLLKFNEKPKLVSFRPIMLPGRPIEFSQAVYKFNTKQELINVNLKTEKVTKTERNVIDYVGFLINLDTNEVILAGSVFENSPQDKIPKPEDIDQSMIFDDMRANGDIYRAPPVIEEPVAKA
;
A
#
# COMPACT_ATOMS: atom_id res chain seq x y z
N MET A 1 -45.60 29.92 -42.19
CA MET A 1 -45.24 30.73 -43.38
C MET A 1 -43.79 30.54 -43.67
N PHE A 2 -43.55 30.04 -44.91
CA PHE A 2 -42.28 30.00 -45.68
C PHE A 2 -41.03 29.39 -45.06
N ALA A 3 -40.57 28.19 -45.43
CA ALA A 3 -40.03 27.70 -46.74
C ALA A 3 -38.70 28.42 -47.11
N SER A 4 -37.58 27.70 -47.20
CA SER A 4 -37.01 26.99 -48.34
C SER A 4 -35.53 26.71 -48.09
N ARG A 5 -35.05 25.44 -48.24
CA ARG A 5 -34.29 24.92 -49.40
C ARG A 5 -32.91 25.54 -49.64
N GLY A 6 -31.92 24.67 -49.65
CA GLY A 6 -30.61 24.88 -50.27
C GLY A 6 -29.62 23.76 -49.94
N LEU A 7 -29.65 22.69 -50.64
CA LEU A 7 -28.69 22.07 -51.57
C LEU A 7 -27.23 21.95 -51.08
N LEU A 8 -26.78 20.70 -50.97
CA LEU A 8 -25.41 20.19 -50.99
C LEU A 8 -24.65 20.64 -52.27
N PRO A 9 -23.32 20.64 -52.21
CA PRO A 9 -22.61 19.79 -53.12
C PRO A 9 -21.50 18.92 -52.45
N THR A 10 -21.43 17.73 -52.95
CA THR A 10 -20.37 16.71 -52.97
C THR A 10 -18.99 17.32 -53.34
N GLY A 11 -17.99 16.97 -52.57
CA GLY A 11 -16.58 17.19 -52.91
C GLY A 11 -15.70 16.14 -52.28
N LEU A 12 -15.47 15.04 -53.00
CA LEU A 12 -14.36 14.11 -52.73
C LEU A 12 -13.04 14.87 -52.80
N ASN A 13 -12.25 14.78 -51.73
CA ASN A 13 -10.80 14.97 -51.86
C ASN A 13 -10.11 13.93 -50.95
N THR A 14 -9.65 12.89 -51.61
CA THR A 14 -8.61 11.96 -51.16
C THR A 14 -7.32 12.75 -50.96
N ALA A 15 -6.95 12.95 -49.69
CA ALA A 15 -5.59 13.34 -49.32
C ALA A 15 -4.95 12.22 -48.54
N ALA A 16 -4.08 11.51 -49.20
CA ALA A 16 -3.12 10.58 -48.62
C ALA A 16 -2.31 11.29 -47.53
N ARG A 17 -2.47 10.87 -46.28
CA ARG A 17 -1.58 11.26 -45.18
C ARG A 17 -0.57 10.16 -44.97
N SER A 18 0.64 10.48 -45.37
CA SER A 18 1.88 9.79 -45.07
C SER A 18 1.97 9.39 -43.61
N ALA A 19 2.16 8.09 -43.38
CA ALA A 19 2.55 7.54 -42.09
C ALA A 19 3.93 8.11 -41.71
N ALA A 20 3.96 9.03 -40.77
CA ALA A 20 5.17 9.39 -40.07
C ALA A 20 5.51 8.27 -39.09
N THR A 21 6.46 7.46 -39.45
CA THR A 21 7.13 6.47 -38.61
C THR A 21 7.84 7.22 -37.50
N ILE A 22 7.26 7.25 -36.28
CA ILE A 22 7.96 7.67 -35.08
C ILE A 22 8.82 6.47 -34.64
N SER A 23 10.02 6.40 -35.20
CA SER A 23 11.11 5.59 -34.68
C SER A 23 11.72 6.32 -33.49
N GLY A 24 11.76 5.68 -32.33
CA GLY A 24 12.67 6.10 -31.28
C GLY A 24 12.06 6.36 -29.91
N PHE A 25 11.47 5.35 -29.30
CA PHE A 25 11.47 5.27 -27.83
C PHE A 25 11.86 3.83 -27.43
N ARG A 26 13.12 3.48 -27.65
CA ARG A 26 13.76 2.38 -26.96
C ARG A 26 14.18 2.89 -25.58
N GLY A 27 13.22 3.02 -24.69
CA GLY A 27 13.45 3.18 -23.27
C GLY A 27 13.73 1.82 -22.66
N ILE A 28 14.94 1.64 -22.24
CA ILE A 28 15.58 0.57 -21.53
C ILE A 28 14.68 0.10 -20.38
N ILE A 29 14.04 -1.05 -20.55
CA ILE A 29 13.52 -1.84 -19.44
C ILE A 29 14.69 -2.75 -19.04
N PRO A 30 15.32 -2.58 -17.87
CA PRO A 30 16.28 -3.57 -17.41
C PRO A 30 15.49 -4.83 -17.04
N SER A 31 15.57 -5.83 -17.94
CA SER A 31 15.18 -7.19 -17.60
C SER A 31 16.17 -7.70 -16.57
N LEU A 32 15.75 -7.77 -15.30
CA LEU A 32 16.44 -8.52 -14.25
C LEU A 32 16.25 -10.03 -14.55
N SER A 33 17.01 -10.54 -15.53
CA SER A 33 17.25 -11.96 -15.66
C SER A 33 18.41 -12.33 -14.73
N ALA A 34 18.08 -12.81 -13.53
CA ALA A 34 19.04 -13.52 -12.71
C ALA A 34 19.41 -14.79 -13.45
N GLN A 35 20.62 -14.81 -14.05
CA GLN A 35 21.21 -16.02 -14.61
C GLN A 35 21.61 -16.96 -13.48
N PHE A 36 20.77 -17.94 -13.20
CA PHE A 36 21.22 -19.12 -12.44
C PHE A 36 22.04 -19.98 -13.39
N SER A 37 23.36 -20.00 -13.16
CA SER A 37 24.30 -20.91 -13.80
C SER A 37 23.99 -22.33 -13.33
N THR A 38 23.35 -23.12 -14.19
CA THR A 38 23.22 -24.56 -14.01
C THR A 38 24.43 -25.22 -14.62
N SER A 39 25.38 -25.64 -13.80
CA SER A 39 26.42 -26.59 -14.21
C SER A 39 25.78 -27.94 -14.49
N SER A 40 25.79 -28.30 -15.76
CA SER A 40 25.36 -29.60 -16.29
C SER A 40 26.28 -30.71 -15.81
N ILE A 41 25.80 -31.59 -14.95
CA ILE A 41 26.35 -32.95 -14.85
C ILE A 41 25.36 -33.90 -15.51
N ILE A 42 25.72 -34.34 -16.73
CA ILE A 42 25.02 -35.41 -17.43
C ILE A 42 25.31 -36.70 -16.69
N LYS A 43 24.32 -37.31 -16.05
CA LYS A 43 24.25 -38.77 -15.85
C LYS A 43 22.93 -39.26 -16.39
N LYS A 44 23.07 -40.19 -17.30
CA LYS A 44 22.06 -40.94 -18.01
C LYS A 44 21.44 -41.98 -17.08
N ASP A 45 20.20 -42.30 -17.35
CA ASP A 45 19.38 -43.42 -16.88
C ASP A 45 18.61 -43.24 -15.58
N GLU A 46 17.31 -42.98 -15.75
CA GLU A 46 16.18 -43.79 -15.36
C GLU A 46 14.91 -42.96 -15.52
N LYS A 47 13.92 -43.54 -16.17
CA LYS A 47 12.57 -42.99 -16.30
C LYS A 47 11.87 -43.02 -14.94
N GLU A 48 12.17 -42.10 -14.07
CA GLU A 48 11.27 -41.75 -12.96
C GLU A 48 10.15 -40.88 -13.50
N LYS A 49 8.94 -41.41 -13.44
CA LYS A 49 7.71 -40.65 -13.67
C LYS A 49 7.77 -39.40 -12.80
N ALA A 50 8.00 -38.24 -13.40
CA ALA A 50 7.95 -36.96 -12.72
C ALA A 50 6.58 -36.87 -12.02
N LYS A 51 6.57 -36.99 -10.70
CA LYS A 51 5.42 -36.59 -9.89
C LYS A 51 5.10 -35.15 -10.26
N PRO A 52 3.82 -34.80 -10.51
CA PRO A 52 3.47 -33.41 -10.75
C PRO A 52 4.01 -32.59 -9.58
N SER A 53 4.86 -31.62 -9.87
CA SER A 53 5.37 -30.70 -8.89
C SER A 53 4.15 -30.10 -8.18
N GLN A 54 3.96 -30.38 -6.90
CA GLN A 54 2.96 -29.73 -6.09
C GLN A 54 3.25 -28.23 -6.23
N GLN A 55 2.40 -27.51 -6.98
CA GLN A 55 2.44 -26.07 -7.01
C GLN A 55 2.29 -25.64 -5.55
N GLN A 56 3.37 -25.14 -4.97
CA GLN A 56 3.33 -24.61 -3.62
C GLN A 56 2.25 -23.52 -3.62
N VAL A 57 1.18 -23.78 -2.87
CA VAL A 57 0.10 -22.82 -2.71
C VAL A 57 0.73 -21.59 -2.04
N PHE A 58 0.85 -20.52 -2.79
CA PHE A 58 1.37 -19.27 -2.28
C PHE A 58 0.34 -18.63 -1.35
N ASP A 59 0.68 -18.47 -0.07
CA ASP A 59 -0.17 -17.77 0.88
C ASP A 59 0.13 -16.26 0.80
N PRO A 60 -0.84 -15.43 0.36
CA PRO A 60 -0.67 -13.99 0.22
C PRO A 60 -0.37 -13.27 1.54
N ARG A 61 -0.66 -13.88 2.68
CA ARG A 61 -0.40 -13.33 4.02
C ARG A 61 1.09 -13.10 4.32
N PHE A 62 1.99 -13.76 3.57
CA PHE A 62 3.43 -13.51 3.68
C PHE A 62 3.88 -12.20 3.02
N ILE A 63 3.05 -11.61 2.15
CA ILE A 63 3.35 -10.30 1.57
C ILE A 63 3.12 -9.22 2.63
N GLY A 64 4.19 -8.53 3.02
CA GLY A 64 4.15 -7.39 3.92
C GLY A 64 4.31 -6.06 3.19
N LEU A 65 4.38 -4.98 3.95
CA LEU A 65 4.69 -3.65 3.44
C LEU A 65 6.20 -3.41 3.46
N THR A 66 6.73 -2.94 2.35
CA THR A 66 8.14 -2.58 2.18
C THR A 66 8.35 -1.06 2.36
N ARG A 67 9.61 -0.64 2.43
CA ARG A 67 10.00 0.76 2.67
C ARG A 67 9.84 1.66 1.44
N ASP A 68 9.58 1.09 0.28
CA ASP A 68 9.46 1.77 -1.00
C ASP A 68 8.18 2.60 -1.18
N ILE A 69 7.32 2.65 -0.16
CA ILE A 69 6.07 3.41 -0.17
C ILE A 69 6.35 4.83 0.32
N TYR A 70 6.22 5.80 -0.59
CA TYR A 70 6.31 7.21 -0.24
C TYR A 70 4.93 7.77 0.14
N ILE A 71 4.80 8.27 1.36
CA ILE A 71 3.59 8.91 1.87
C ILE A 71 3.83 10.42 1.95
N PRO A 72 3.14 11.24 1.13
CA PRO A 72 3.30 12.68 1.17
C PRO A 72 2.92 13.27 2.51
N VAL A 73 3.71 14.19 3.00
CA VAL A 73 3.48 14.91 4.28
C VAL A 73 2.10 15.57 4.28
N SER A 74 1.35 15.49 5.38
CA SER A 74 0.09 16.21 5.54
C SER A 74 0.30 17.72 5.48
N TYR A 75 -0.68 18.46 4.98
CA TYR A 75 -0.59 19.93 4.91
C TYR A 75 -0.34 20.59 6.28
N ASN A 76 -0.87 19.97 7.35
CA ASN A 76 -0.69 20.48 8.72
C ASN A 76 0.74 20.30 9.26
N ASN A 77 1.50 19.36 8.66
CA ASN A 77 2.88 19.05 9.05
C ASN A 77 3.91 19.70 8.11
N LEU A 78 3.44 20.52 7.14
CA LEU A 78 4.34 21.27 6.28
C LEU A 78 4.95 22.46 7.04
N PRO A 79 6.25 22.74 6.86
CA PRO A 79 6.85 23.95 7.40
C PRO A 79 6.24 25.21 6.76
N SER A 80 6.40 26.36 7.42
CA SER A 80 5.94 27.63 6.88
C SER A 80 6.62 27.92 5.54
N PRO A 81 5.85 28.33 4.50
CA PRO A 81 6.41 28.67 3.19
C PRO A 81 7.39 29.85 3.23
N PHE A 82 7.31 30.69 4.27
CA PHE A 82 8.21 31.83 4.46
C PHE A 82 9.56 31.39 5.06
N THR A 83 9.57 30.34 5.89
CA THR A 83 10.81 29.84 6.52
C THR A 83 11.54 28.83 5.64
N GLN A 84 10.78 27.94 4.96
CA GLN A 84 11.35 26.86 4.15
C GLN A 84 10.62 26.71 2.80
N PRO A 85 10.69 27.70 1.90
CA PRO A 85 9.95 27.69 0.64
C PRO A 85 10.33 26.49 -0.26
N ARG A 86 11.61 26.08 -0.26
CA ARG A 86 12.07 24.94 -1.05
C ARG A 86 11.49 23.61 -0.55
N ALA A 87 11.37 23.41 0.75
CA ALA A 87 10.78 22.18 1.32
C ALA A 87 9.30 22.07 0.98
N VAL A 88 8.56 23.18 1.08
CA VAL A 88 7.14 23.23 0.70
C VAL A 88 6.97 22.95 -0.78
N TRP A 89 7.75 23.60 -1.66
CA TRP A 89 7.69 23.40 -3.10
C TRP A 89 8.00 21.94 -3.49
N ASN A 90 9.07 21.38 -2.95
CA ASN A 90 9.43 19.98 -3.19
C ASN A 90 8.34 19.02 -2.73
N SER A 91 7.72 19.30 -1.58
CA SER A 91 6.62 18.49 -1.06
C SER A 91 5.40 18.52 -2.00
N LEU A 92 5.06 19.68 -2.57
CA LEU A 92 3.98 19.81 -3.54
C LEU A 92 4.28 19.04 -4.83
N ILE A 93 5.49 19.17 -5.38
CA ILE A 93 5.92 18.42 -6.57
C ILE A 93 5.84 16.91 -6.33
N ARG A 94 6.35 16.43 -5.19
CA ARG A 94 6.30 15.00 -4.84
C ARG A 94 4.87 14.51 -4.70
N ARG A 95 3.97 15.32 -4.16
CA ARG A 95 2.56 15.02 -4.06
C ARG A 95 1.90 14.84 -5.43
N LEU A 96 2.20 15.72 -6.37
CA LEU A 96 1.75 15.61 -7.78
C LEU A 96 2.34 14.36 -8.44
N TYR A 97 3.62 14.09 -8.19
CA TYR A 97 4.28 12.89 -8.69
C TYR A 97 3.59 11.61 -8.20
N VAL A 98 3.33 11.50 -6.88
CA VAL A 98 2.63 10.34 -6.30
C VAL A 98 1.23 10.17 -6.90
N LEU A 99 0.49 11.25 -7.08
CA LEU A 99 -0.81 11.23 -7.74
C LEU A 99 -0.68 10.70 -9.18
N GLY A 100 0.29 11.21 -9.94
CA GLY A 100 0.57 10.78 -11.31
C GLY A 100 0.94 9.29 -11.38
N ILE A 101 1.85 8.84 -10.54
CA ILE A 101 2.26 7.42 -10.47
C ILE A 101 1.08 6.52 -10.10
N ASN A 102 0.29 6.87 -9.10
CA ASN A 102 -0.90 6.09 -8.74
C ASN A 102 -1.87 5.97 -9.93
N THR A 103 -2.08 7.06 -10.66
CA THR A 103 -2.95 7.05 -11.86
C THR A 103 -2.40 6.14 -12.95
N ILE A 104 -1.09 6.21 -13.20
CA ILE A 104 -0.41 5.34 -14.19
C ILE A 104 -0.51 3.88 -13.77
N GLN A 105 -0.29 3.56 -12.50
CA GLN A 105 -0.37 2.19 -11.99
C GLN A 105 -1.78 1.59 -12.10
N VAL A 106 -2.81 2.40 -11.84
CA VAL A 106 -4.21 1.98 -12.07
C VAL A 106 -4.48 1.74 -13.55
N ALA A 107 -3.98 2.61 -14.44
CA ALA A 107 -4.14 2.45 -15.87
C ALA A 107 -3.41 1.19 -16.40
N LEU A 108 -2.18 0.95 -15.94
CA LEU A 108 -1.40 -0.24 -16.28
C LEU A 108 -2.07 -1.51 -15.78
N LEU A 109 -2.59 -1.53 -14.56
CA LEU A 109 -3.34 -2.66 -14.02
C LEU A 109 -4.51 -3.00 -14.94
N ARG A 110 -5.35 -2.01 -15.27
CA ARG A 110 -6.50 -2.21 -16.16
C ARG A 110 -6.10 -2.70 -17.55
N TRP A 111 -5.01 -2.19 -18.07
CA TRP A 111 -4.50 -2.59 -19.39
C TRP A 111 -3.95 -4.02 -19.40
N GLN A 112 -3.20 -4.42 -18.37
CA GLN A 112 -2.55 -5.72 -18.28
C GLN A 112 -3.50 -6.85 -17.86
N THR A 113 -4.41 -6.57 -16.93
CA THR A 113 -5.29 -7.61 -16.36
C THR A 113 -6.71 -7.58 -16.94
N GLY A 114 -7.13 -6.47 -17.56
CA GLY A 114 -8.50 -6.23 -17.93
C GLY A 114 -9.46 -6.00 -16.75
N VAL A 115 -8.97 -6.13 -15.52
CA VAL A 115 -9.78 -5.99 -14.30
C VAL A 115 -10.11 -4.52 -14.03
N LYS A 116 -11.38 -4.25 -13.72
CA LYS A 116 -11.84 -2.93 -13.30
C LYS A 116 -11.70 -2.79 -11.78
N PRO A 117 -10.84 -1.88 -11.27
CA PRO A 117 -10.67 -1.69 -9.84
C PRO A 117 -11.96 -1.26 -9.13
N GLU A 118 -12.32 -1.96 -8.07
CA GLU A 118 -13.51 -1.69 -7.25
C GLU A 118 -13.13 -0.91 -5.98
N PHE A 119 -12.57 0.30 -6.15
CA PHE A 119 -12.04 1.11 -5.04
C PHE A 119 -13.03 1.35 -3.90
N LEU A 120 -14.34 1.45 -4.19
CA LEU A 120 -15.35 1.66 -3.16
C LEU A 120 -15.51 0.41 -2.28
N LEU A 121 -15.60 -0.75 -2.90
CA LEU A 121 -15.69 -2.05 -2.22
C LEU A 121 -14.45 -2.28 -1.35
N TRP A 122 -13.27 -2.10 -1.94
CA TRP A 122 -11.99 -2.27 -1.24
C TRP A 122 -11.84 -1.33 -0.05
N LYS A 123 -12.25 -0.05 -0.22
CA LYS A 123 -12.27 0.91 0.87
C LYS A 123 -13.17 0.48 2.02
N ASN A 124 -14.38 0.00 1.73
CA ASN A 124 -15.31 -0.45 2.76
C ASN A 124 -14.75 -1.66 3.51
N LYS A 125 -14.23 -2.67 2.79
CA LYS A 125 -13.55 -3.82 3.41
C LYS A 125 -12.33 -3.39 4.23
N ALA A 126 -11.55 -2.41 3.77
CA ALA A 126 -10.41 -1.87 4.51
C ALA A 126 -10.85 -1.20 5.83
N ILE A 127 -11.98 -0.48 5.83
CA ILE A 127 -12.57 0.11 7.05
C ILE A 127 -12.99 -1.00 8.03
N GLU A 128 -13.67 -2.03 7.53
CA GLU A 128 -14.10 -3.19 8.34
C GLU A 128 -12.90 -3.88 8.98
N GLN A 129 -11.84 -4.15 8.19
CA GLN A 129 -10.61 -4.75 8.68
C GLN A 129 -9.89 -3.88 9.72
N TYR A 130 -9.79 -2.58 9.47
CA TYR A 130 -9.21 -1.63 10.42
C TYR A 130 -9.91 -1.68 11.79
N VAL A 131 -11.26 -1.67 11.78
CA VAL A 131 -12.06 -1.76 13.01
C VAL A 131 -11.93 -3.13 13.66
N ALA A 132 -11.99 -4.21 12.88
CA ALA A 132 -11.87 -5.59 13.37
C ALA A 132 -10.53 -5.84 14.07
N VAL A 133 -9.42 -5.37 13.48
CA VAL A 133 -8.08 -5.54 14.05
C VAL A 133 -7.94 -4.80 15.38
N ASN A 134 -8.39 -3.54 15.47
CA ASN A 134 -8.34 -2.78 16.72
C ASN A 134 -9.20 -3.40 17.84
N LYS A 135 -10.40 -3.91 17.49
CA LYS A 135 -11.27 -4.62 18.44
C LYS A 135 -10.67 -5.95 18.90
N SER A 136 -10.11 -6.73 17.98
CA SER A 136 -9.49 -8.01 18.29
C SER A 136 -8.26 -7.83 19.15
N PHE A 137 -7.45 -6.81 18.90
CA PHE A 137 -6.31 -6.46 19.73
C PHE A 137 -6.73 -6.08 21.16
N SER A 138 -7.73 -5.21 21.29
CA SER A 138 -8.20 -4.77 22.62
C SER A 138 -8.84 -5.90 23.41
N SER A 139 -9.52 -6.85 22.75
CA SER A 139 -10.09 -8.03 23.41
C SER A 139 -9.03 -9.11 23.73
N GLY A 140 -7.82 -9.00 23.18
CA GLY A 140 -6.78 -10.01 23.32
C GLY A 140 -7.02 -11.30 22.52
N ASN A 141 -8.02 -11.32 21.62
CA ASN A 141 -8.36 -12.48 20.79
C ASN A 141 -8.17 -12.19 19.31
N LEU A 142 -7.11 -12.74 18.73
CA LEU A 142 -6.78 -12.53 17.31
C LEU A 142 -7.40 -13.56 16.35
N LYS A 143 -8.01 -14.64 16.85
CA LYS A 143 -8.60 -15.69 16.00
C LYS A 143 -9.57 -15.17 14.93
N PRO A 144 -10.46 -14.16 15.21
CA PRO A 144 -11.40 -13.68 14.21
C PRO A 144 -10.73 -13.00 13.01
N ILE A 145 -9.51 -12.47 13.19
CA ILE A 145 -8.80 -11.70 12.17
C ILE A 145 -7.63 -12.45 11.55
N GLU A 146 -7.32 -13.66 12.01
CA GLU A 146 -6.15 -14.43 11.58
C GLU A 146 -6.01 -14.53 10.06
N LYS A 147 -7.11 -14.78 9.34
CA LYS A 147 -7.10 -14.89 7.88
C LYS A 147 -7.05 -13.54 7.15
N SER A 148 -7.38 -12.47 7.83
CA SER A 148 -7.52 -11.12 7.24
C SER A 148 -6.38 -10.17 7.56
N VAL A 149 -5.33 -10.67 8.22
CA VAL A 149 -4.10 -9.92 8.49
C VAL A 149 -2.88 -10.67 7.96
N SER A 150 -1.82 -9.93 7.63
CA SER A 150 -0.55 -10.55 7.25
C SER A 150 0.11 -11.25 8.46
N VAL A 151 0.97 -12.23 8.18
CA VAL A 151 1.75 -12.94 9.20
C VAL A 151 2.60 -11.98 10.05
N TRP A 152 3.09 -10.91 9.44
CA TRP A 152 3.89 -9.88 10.11
C TRP A 152 3.07 -9.09 11.12
N VAL A 153 1.85 -8.70 10.75
CA VAL A 153 0.90 -8.00 11.66
C VAL A 153 0.46 -8.92 12.77
N GLU A 154 0.06 -10.14 12.45
CA GLU A 154 -0.37 -11.14 13.45
C GLU A 154 0.72 -11.37 14.49
N LYS A 155 1.96 -11.60 14.05
CA LYS A 155 3.10 -11.82 14.95
C LYS A 155 3.37 -10.62 15.86
N SER A 156 3.30 -9.41 15.30
CA SER A 156 3.50 -8.17 16.06
C SER A 156 2.38 -7.96 17.09
N LEU A 157 1.12 -8.17 16.72
CA LEU A 157 -0.01 -8.08 17.62
C LEU A 157 0.08 -9.10 18.77
N ASN A 158 0.45 -10.36 18.47
CA ASN A 158 0.66 -11.38 19.48
C ASN A 158 1.75 -10.99 20.48
N ASN A 159 2.88 -10.46 19.99
CA ASN A 159 3.96 -9.99 20.86
C ASN A 159 3.49 -8.86 21.78
N ARG A 160 2.71 -7.90 21.24
CA ARG A 160 2.17 -6.80 22.06
C ARG A 160 1.14 -7.27 23.07
N ILE A 161 0.23 -8.18 22.71
CA ILE A 161 -0.74 -8.76 23.65
C ILE A 161 -0.01 -9.49 24.78
N SER A 162 1.03 -10.24 24.46
CA SER A 162 1.84 -10.94 25.45
C SER A 162 2.56 -10.01 26.44
N SER A 163 2.87 -8.78 26.01
CA SER A 163 3.51 -7.77 26.86
C SER A 163 2.53 -7.00 27.77
N ILE A 164 1.21 -7.12 27.51
CA ILE A 164 0.19 -6.46 28.35
C ILE A 164 0.02 -7.26 29.65
N PRO A 165 0.11 -6.62 30.83
CA PRO A 165 -0.13 -7.30 32.10
C PRO A 165 -1.53 -7.91 32.16
N LYS A 166 -1.64 -9.13 32.66
CA LYS A 166 -2.94 -9.84 32.80
C LYS A 166 -3.96 -9.10 33.68
N SER A 167 -3.51 -8.15 34.51
CA SER A 167 -4.35 -7.30 35.33
C SER A 167 -4.97 -6.13 34.60
N VAL A 168 -4.65 -5.93 33.33
CA VAL A 168 -5.11 -4.83 32.50
C VAL A 168 -6.05 -5.37 31.43
N LYS A 169 -7.28 -4.85 31.39
CA LYS A 169 -8.20 -5.07 30.28
C LYS A 169 -8.28 -3.80 29.44
N LEU A 170 -8.17 -3.95 28.15
CA LEU A 170 -8.34 -2.87 27.17
C LEU A 170 -9.69 -3.02 26.49
N ASP A 171 -10.36 -1.91 26.24
CA ASP A 171 -11.50 -1.81 25.34
C ASP A 171 -11.26 -0.63 24.41
N TRP A 172 -11.45 -0.86 23.11
CA TRP A 172 -11.24 0.15 22.09
C TRP A 172 -12.55 0.45 21.36
N LYS A 173 -12.81 1.73 21.18
CA LYS A 173 -14.00 2.21 20.48
C LYS A 173 -13.61 3.25 19.43
N LEU A 174 -14.11 3.06 18.22
CA LEU A 174 -14.11 4.09 17.20
C LEU A 174 -15.28 5.01 17.45
N LEU A 175 -15.01 6.27 17.80
CA LEU A 175 -16.06 7.26 18.04
C LEU A 175 -16.57 7.85 16.72
N LYS A 176 -15.66 8.29 15.85
CA LYS A 176 -16.01 8.83 14.53
C LYS A 176 -14.81 8.86 13.61
N PHE A 177 -15.09 8.95 12.31
CA PHE A 177 -14.12 9.38 11.30
C PHE A 177 -14.16 10.91 11.22
N ASN A 178 -13.03 11.57 11.45
CA ASN A 178 -12.91 13.03 11.25
C ASN A 178 -12.93 13.37 9.76
N GLU A 179 -12.35 12.48 8.93
CA GLU A 179 -12.37 12.55 7.47
C GLU A 179 -12.70 11.18 6.89
N LYS A 180 -13.33 11.16 5.71
CA LYS A 180 -13.54 9.91 4.96
C LYS A 180 -12.17 9.29 4.63
N PRO A 181 -11.97 7.97 4.82
CA PRO A 181 -10.73 7.31 4.45
C PRO A 181 -10.36 7.57 2.99
N LYS A 182 -9.10 7.95 2.76
CA LYS A 182 -8.57 8.33 1.45
C LYS A 182 -7.49 7.36 1.01
N LEU A 183 -7.54 6.92 -0.25
CA LEU A 183 -6.46 6.17 -0.88
C LEU A 183 -5.27 7.10 -1.11
N VAL A 184 -4.11 6.76 -0.57
CA VAL A 184 -2.88 7.55 -0.67
C VAL A 184 -1.92 6.93 -1.68
N SER A 185 -1.77 5.61 -1.65
CA SER A 185 -0.90 4.88 -2.56
C SER A 185 -1.61 3.64 -3.07
N PHE A 186 -1.42 3.35 -4.35
CA PHE A 186 -1.91 2.14 -4.99
C PHE A 186 -0.82 1.56 -5.88
N ARG A 187 -0.57 0.25 -5.74
CA ARG A 187 0.49 -0.43 -6.48
C ARG A 187 0.12 -1.87 -6.79
N PRO A 188 0.12 -2.31 -8.05
CA PRO A 188 0.04 -3.71 -8.40
C PRO A 188 1.30 -4.45 -7.92
N ILE A 189 1.16 -5.67 -7.43
CA ILE A 189 2.27 -6.52 -7.02
C ILE A 189 2.51 -7.54 -8.13
N MET A 190 3.72 -7.52 -8.66
CA MET A 190 4.17 -8.48 -9.68
C MET A 190 4.98 -9.57 -8.99
N LEU A 191 4.47 -10.78 -8.98
CA LEU A 191 5.21 -11.96 -8.52
C LEU A 191 5.88 -12.64 -9.71
N PRO A 192 7.16 -13.04 -9.59
CA PRO A 192 7.87 -13.71 -10.69
C PRO A 192 7.13 -14.95 -11.16
N GLY A 193 6.88 -15.05 -12.48
CA GLY A 193 6.23 -16.20 -13.10
C GLY A 193 4.72 -16.32 -12.86
N ARG A 194 4.07 -15.29 -12.30
CA ARG A 194 2.62 -15.25 -12.08
C ARG A 194 2.00 -14.01 -12.72
N PRO A 195 0.70 -14.07 -13.11
CA PRO A 195 -0.05 -12.87 -13.48
C PRO A 195 -0.17 -11.93 -12.27
N ILE A 196 -0.64 -10.71 -12.50
CA ILE A 196 -0.91 -9.76 -11.42
C ILE A 196 -2.22 -10.15 -10.73
N GLU A 197 -2.10 -10.86 -9.62
CA GLU A 197 -3.22 -11.33 -8.80
C GLU A 197 -3.49 -10.38 -7.62
N PHE A 198 -2.47 -9.62 -7.21
CA PHE A 198 -2.53 -8.79 -6.00
C PHE A 198 -2.20 -7.33 -6.29
N SER A 199 -2.84 -6.47 -5.52
CA SER A 199 -2.48 -5.05 -5.44
C SER A 199 -2.33 -4.60 -3.99
N GLN A 200 -1.46 -3.64 -3.77
CA GLN A 200 -1.25 -3.00 -2.48
C GLN A 200 -1.89 -1.62 -2.49
N ALA A 201 -2.71 -1.34 -1.49
CA ALA A 201 -3.36 -0.05 -1.32
C ALA A 201 -3.09 0.50 0.08
N VAL A 202 -2.69 1.77 0.18
CA VAL A 202 -2.51 2.45 1.46
C VAL A 202 -3.63 3.46 1.63
N TYR A 203 -4.38 3.32 2.73
CA TYR A 203 -5.44 4.24 3.09
C TYR A 203 -5.03 5.08 4.30
N LYS A 204 -5.33 6.38 4.22
CA LYS A 204 -5.24 7.30 5.36
C LYS A 204 -6.55 7.24 6.13
N PHE A 205 -6.45 6.93 7.42
CA PHE A 205 -7.55 6.98 8.38
C PHE A 205 -7.32 8.15 9.34
N ASN A 206 -8.26 9.08 9.39
CA ASN A 206 -8.28 10.17 10.37
C ASN A 206 -9.50 9.96 11.26
N THR A 207 -9.24 9.49 12.47
CA THR A 207 -10.28 8.98 13.37
C THR A 207 -10.17 9.58 14.76
N LYS A 208 -11.32 9.72 15.43
CA LYS A 208 -11.39 9.94 16.88
C LYS A 208 -11.68 8.61 17.56
N GLN A 209 -10.80 8.19 18.45
CA GLN A 209 -10.84 6.90 19.12
C GLN A 209 -10.87 7.08 20.63
N GLU A 210 -11.52 6.16 21.33
CA GLU A 210 -11.51 6.04 22.78
C GLU A 210 -10.83 4.73 23.17
N LEU A 211 -9.83 4.81 24.02
CA LEU A 211 -9.21 3.67 24.65
C LEU A 211 -9.59 3.65 26.13
N ILE A 212 -10.26 2.59 26.55
CA ILE A 212 -10.64 2.35 27.94
C ILE A 212 -9.67 1.32 28.51
N ASN A 213 -8.95 1.69 29.54
CA ASN A 213 -8.04 0.84 30.27
C ASN A 213 -8.61 0.56 31.66
N VAL A 214 -8.87 -0.70 31.96
CA VAL A 214 -9.40 -1.17 33.24
C VAL A 214 -8.32 -1.96 33.96
N ASN A 215 -7.83 -1.44 35.08
CA ASN A 215 -6.92 -2.17 35.94
C ASN A 215 -7.72 -3.01 36.95
N LEU A 216 -7.70 -4.33 36.80
CA LEU A 216 -8.45 -5.26 37.62
C LEU A 216 -7.98 -5.35 39.09
N LYS A 217 -6.73 -4.89 39.37
CA LYS A 217 -6.18 -4.91 40.74
C LYS A 217 -6.62 -3.70 41.54
N THR A 218 -6.72 -2.53 40.87
CA THR A 218 -7.02 -1.27 41.52
C THR A 218 -8.44 -0.76 41.23
N GLU A 219 -9.20 -1.51 40.42
CA GLU A 219 -10.54 -1.15 39.92
C GLU A 219 -10.57 0.21 39.21
N LYS A 220 -9.42 0.76 38.88
CA LYS A 220 -9.30 2.05 38.24
C LYS A 220 -9.60 1.92 36.74
N VAL A 221 -10.58 2.72 36.28
CA VAL A 221 -10.95 2.86 34.87
C VAL A 221 -10.39 4.18 34.37
N THR A 222 -9.56 4.10 33.31
CA THR A 222 -9.03 5.29 32.65
C THR A 222 -9.55 5.30 31.21
N LYS A 223 -10.23 6.38 30.83
CA LYS A 223 -10.70 6.62 29.46
C LYS A 223 -9.82 7.68 28.82
N THR A 224 -9.30 7.37 27.66
CA THR A 224 -8.45 8.28 26.90
C THR A 224 -9.00 8.43 25.49
N GLU A 225 -9.49 9.64 25.17
CA GLU A 225 -9.87 10.00 23.80
C GLU A 225 -8.69 10.63 23.08
N ARG A 226 -8.49 10.26 21.83
CA ARG A 226 -7.44 10.84 20.99
C ARG A 226 -7.85 10.88 19.52
N ASN A 227 -7.35 11.89 18.82
CA ASN A 227 -7.37 11.92 17.36
C ASN A 227 -6.15 11.17 16.85
N VAL A 228 -6.37 10.25 15.93
CA VAL A 228 -5.33 9.40 15.36
C VAL A 228 -5.37 9.50 13.85
N ILE A 229 -4.20 9.69 13.25
CA ILE A 229 -4.01 9.63 11.80
C ILE A 229 -3.13 8.42 11.52
N ASP A 230 -3.71 7.39 10.94
CA ASP A 230 -3.02 6.15 10.57
C ASP A 230 -2.95 6.01 9.04
N TYR A 231 -1.82 5.54 8.56
CA TYR A 231 -1.62 5.12 7.17
C TYR A 231 -1.48 3.62 7.16
N VAL A 232 -2.55 2.95 6.81
CA VAL A 232 -2.62 1.48 6.86
C VAL A 232 -2.60 0.92 5.45
N GLY A 233 -1.71 -0.03 5.23
CA GLY A 233 -1.56 -0.73 3.97
C GLY A 233 -2.32 -2.05 3.97
N PHE A 234 -2.96 -2.30 2.86
CA PHE A 234 -3.76 -3.50 2.60
C PHE A 234 -3.27 -4.18 1.34
N LEU A 235 -3.25 -5.49 1.37
CA LEU A 235 -3.12 -6.34 0.21
C LEU A 235 -4.51 -6.72 -0.28
N ILE A 236 -4.76 -6.55 -1.55
CA ILE A 236 -6.06 -6.80 -2.19
C ILE A 236 -5.85 -7.88 -3.24
N ASN A 237 -6.59 -8.97 -3.12
CA ASN A 237 -6.70 -9.97 -4.17
C ASN A 237 -7.67 -9.45 -5.24
N LEU A 238 -7.22 -9.35 -6.48
CA LEU A 238 -7.99 -8.75 -7.58
C LEU A 238 -9.12 -9.66 -8.08
N ASP A 239 -8.99 -10.97 -7.89
CA ASP A 239 -9.97 -11.96 -8.36
C ASP A 239 -11.08 -12.16 -7.33
N THR A 240 -10.72 -12.28 -6.04
CA THR A 240 -11.67 -12.53 -4.95
C THR A 240 -12.16 -11.27 -4.27
N ASN A 241 -11.52 -10.13 -4.53
CA ASN A 241 -11.74 -8.88 -3.80
C ASN A 241 -11.51 -9.01 -2.28
N GLU A 242 -10.75 -10.01 -1.84
CA GLU A 242 -10.34 -10.12 -0.44
C GLU A 242 -9.33 -9.04 -0.09
N VAL A 243 -9.45 -8.52 1.13
CA VAL A 243 -8.59 -7.46 1.64
C VAL A 243 -7.90 -7.95 2.90
N ILE A 244 -6.57 -7.96 2.89
CA ILE A 244 -5.72 -8.40 3.99
C ILE A 244 -4.98 -7.17 4.52
N LEU A 245 -5.03 -6.90 5.83
CA LEU A 245 -4.27 -5.82 6.44
C LEU A 245 -2.79 -6.23 6.50
N ALA A 246 -1.95 -5.51 5.74
CA ALA A 246 -0.54 -5.87 5.55
C ALA A 246 0.41 -5.14 6.53
N GLY A 247 -0.01 -4.01 7.10
CA GLY A 247 0.78 -3.26 8.07
C GLY A 247 0.46 -1.77 8.07
N SER A 248 1.35 -0.96 8.65
CA SER A 248 1.25 0.50 8.68
C SER A 248 2.53 1.16 8.21
N VAL A 249 2.36 2.37 7.69
CA VAL A 249 3.48 3.25 7.28
C VAL A 249 3.27 4.64 7.87
N PHE A 250 4.29 5.48 7.81
CA PHE A 250 4.22 6.86 8.28
C PHE A 250 4.39 7.86 7.15
N GLU A 251 4.04 9.11 7.42
CA GLU A 251 4.37 10.22 6.53
C GLU A 251 5.89 10.36 6.42
N ASN A 252 6.36 10.60 5.20
CA ASN A 252 7.76 10.92 4.96
C ASN A 252 8.04 12.37 5.38
N SER A 253 9.29 12.67 5.70
CA SER A 253 9.72 14.04 5.94
C SER A 253 9.60 14.89 4.67
N PRO A 254 9.36 16.21 4.76
CA PRO A 254 9.39 17.12 3.61
C PRO A 254 10.71 17.09 2.83
N GLN A 255 11.77 16.61 3.44
CA GLN A 255 13.10 16.53 2.86
C GLN A 255 13.40 15.16 2.22
N ASP A 256 12.65 14.10 2.59
CA ASP A 256 12.87 12.74 2.10
C ASP A 256 12.70 12.66 0.59
N LYS A 257 13.61 11.96 -0.05
CA LYS A 257 13.51 11.66 -1.48
C LYS A 257 12.50 10.54 -1.72
N ILE A 258 11.91 10.54 -2.90
CA ILE A 258 11.09 9.42 -3.35
C ILE A 258 12.02 8.21 -3.54
N PRO A 259 11.72 7.06 -2.90
CA PRO A 259 12.52 5.86 -3.04
C PRO A 259 12.61 5.42 -4.51
N LYS A 260 13.81 5.10 -4.97
CA LYS A 260 14.02 4.50 -6.27
C LYS A 260 14.12 2.98 -6.13
N PRO A 261 13.73 2.20 -7.15
CA PRO A 261 13.88 0.74 -7.12
C PRO A 261 15.32 0.27 -6.89
N GLU A 262 16.29 1.06 -7.34
CA GLU A 262 17.73 0.80 -7.20
C GLU A 262 18.23 0.96 -5.75
N ASP A 263 17.52 1.76 -4.94
CA ASP A 263 17.86 2.05 -3.56
C ASP A 263 17.32 0.97 -2.58
N ILE A 264 16.59 -0.04 -3.09
CA ILE A 264 15.98 -1.08 -2.26
C ILE A 264 16.98 -2.21 -2.03
N ASP A 265 17.47 -2.30 -0.82
CA ASP A 265 18.28 -3.43 -0.40
C ASP A 265 17.40 -4.65 -0.14
N GLN A 266 17.57 -5.68 -0.97
CA GLN A 266 16.79 -6.92 -0.87
C GLN A 266 17.00 -7.65 0.46
N SER A 267 18.17 -7.48 1.08
CA SER A 267 18.47 -8.10 2.37
C SER A 267 17.60 -7.53 3.51
N MET A 268 17.19 -6.26 3.38
CA MET A 268 16.39 -5.56 4.39
C MET A 268 14.87 -5.71 4.20
N ILE A 269 14.41 -6.32 3.11
CA ILE A 269 12.97 -6.43 2.80
C ILE A 269 12.20 -7.09 3.96
N PHE A 270 12.73 -8.17 4.52
CA PHE A 270 12.07 -8.87 5.63
C PHE A 270 12.04 -8.06 6.92
N ASP A 271 13.08 -7.28 7.19
CA ASP A 271 13.13 -6.40 8.35
C ASP A 271 12.14 -5.24 8.18
N ASP A 272 12.03 -4.70 6.99
CA ASP A 272 11.02 -3.70 6.65
C ASP A 272 9.59 -4.25 6.81
N MET A 273 9.31 -5.45 6.31
CA MET A 273 8.02 -6.10 6.47
C MET A 273 7.69 -6.35 7.94
N ARG A 274 8.68 -6.75 8.75
CA ARG A 274 8.53 -6.93 10.20
C ARG A 274 8.25 -5.60 10.89
N ALA A 275 9.02 -4.56 10.58
CA ALA A 275 8.85 -3.23 11.16
C ALA A 275 7.49 -2.62 10.79
N ASN A 276 7.10 -2.69 9.51
CA ASN A 276 5.83 -2.19 9.02
C ASN A 276 4.62 -3.02 9.49
N GLY A 277 4.84 -4.30 9.84
CA GLY A 277 3.83 -5.17 10.45
C GLY A 277 3.40 -4.72 11.84
N ASP A 278 4.21 -3.94 12.55
CA ASP A 278 3.82 -3.37 13.84
C ASP A 278 2.98 -2.10 13.66
N ILE A 279 1.67 -2.26 13.59
CA ILE A 279 0.71 -1.17 13.35
C ILE A 279 0.59 -0.16 14.51
N TYR A 280 1.09 -0.51 15.70
CA TYR A 280 1.09 0.35 16.88
C TYR A 280 2.48 0.89 17.23
N ARG A 281 3.42 0.80 16.31
CA ARG A 281 4.74 1.39 16.51
C ARG A 281 4.66 2.91 16.62
N ALA A 282 5.59 3.49 17.35
CA ALA A 282 5.73 4.95 17.40
C ALA A 282 6.22 5.49 16.04
N PRO A 283 5.77 6.67 15.63
CA PRO A 283 6.33 7.32 14.44
C PRO A 283 7.83 7.57 14.65
N PRO A 284 8.65 7.49 13.59
CA PRO A 284 10.06 7.82 13.68
C PRO A 284 10.20 9.26 14.15
N VAL A 285 11.16 9.49 15.07
CA VAL A 285 11.50 10.85 15.50
C VAL A 285 12.10 11.56 14.29
N ILE A 286 11.41 12.56 13.78
CA ILE A 286 11.96 13.43 12.73
C ILE A 286 12.90 14.38 13.47
N GLU A 287 14.21 14.13 13.34
CA GLU A 287 15.21 15.09 13.82
C GLU A 287 15.02 16.38 13.01
N GLU A 288 14.61 17.45 13.69
CA GLU A 288 14.62 18.77 13.06
C GLU A 288 16.06 19.08 12.64
N PRO A 289 16.28 19.49 11.37
CA PRO A 289 17.62 19.85 10.95
C PRO A 289 18.09 20.99 11.84
N VAL A 290 19.12 20.71 12.62
CA VAL A 290 19.82 21.73 13.42
C VAL A 290 20.13 22.89 12.47
N ALA A 291 19.50 24.02 12.70
CA ALA A 291 19.79 25.24 11.95
C ALA A 291 21.29 25.48 12.10
N LYS A 292 22.05 25.25 11.05
CA LYS A 292 23.45 25.67 11.00
C LYS A 292 23.42 27.19 11.08
N ALA A 293 23.84 27.69 12.24
CA ALA A 293 24.08 29.10 12.50
C ALA A 293 25.14 29.67 11.54
#